data_87d892c9d75f0aa147a001864936d623
#
_entry.id   87d892c9d75f0aa147a001864936d623
#
_cell.length_a   1.000
_cell.length_b   1.000
_cell.length_c   1.000
_cell.angle_alpha   90.00
_cell.angle_beta   90.00
_cell.angle_gamma   90.00
#
_symmetry.space_group_name_H-M   'P 1'
#
loop_
_entity.id
_entity.type
_entity.pdbx_description
1 polymer ?
#
loop_
_entity_poly.entity_id
_entity_poly.type
_entity_poly.pdbx_seq_one_letter_code
_entity_poly.pdbx_strand_id
1 'polypeptide(L)'
;VSGFTYHQDNLHCDGVSLAAIAHEVGTPAYVYSAGLIRERYTELEAAFAGYPHALHYALKANSALAIVRLLEGLGASADANSIGEIDVALRAGFTPSRIVFTGVGKTRDELERAVSLGIKAINAESAGELDRIDAIAQAQGVRARVALRVNPNVDAQSHPHISTGLKRNKFGVPIGEVRGLLRERLSRPGLEIVGIHLHIGSQITSLDPLRRAYDALSTLALELKDDGVRLEHLDVGGGLGFSYDGSPVPDAAAWAAVLIETTRRTGLSLIVEPGRSIVAPAGAIVSRVVDVKASAAGRQFVVLDAGMTELMRPALYGAFHRIVPVKISDAPEAVCDIVGPVCETSDTFGVERTLALPQTNDLMAILDAGAYGMVMASNYNRRPMPPEVLVEGDAWRVIRRRQTVDDMLACEV
;
A
#
# COMPACT_ATOMS: atom_id res chain seq x y z
N VAL A 1 -5.71 -17.61 -16.36
CA VAL A 1 -5.65 -16.15 -16.32
C VAL A 1 -5.76 -15.73 -14.86
N SER A 2 -4.78 -14.96 -14.37
CA SER A 2 -4.79 -14.48 -12.99
C SER A 2 -5.73 -13.30 -12.83
N GLY A 3 -6.32 -13.15 -11.62
CA GLY A 3 -7.16 -12.02 -11.27
C GLY A 3 -8.65 -12.24 -11.52
N PHE A 4 -9.37 -11.15 -11.81
CA PHE A 4 -10.84 -11.16 -11.89
C PHE A 4 -11.30 -11.16 -13.34
N THR A 5 -11.92 -12.26 -13.77
CA THR A 5 -12.37 -12.47 -15.16
C THR A 5 -13.73 -13.14 -15.21
N TYR A 6 -14.51 -12.86 -16.27
CA TYR A 6 -15.79 -13.54 -16.49
C TYR A 6 -15.58 -14.87 -17.20
N HIS A 7 -16.24 -15.92 -16.66
CA HIS A 7 -16.39 -17.23 -17.30
C HIS A 7 -17.88 -17.56 -17.36
N GLN A 8 -18.43 -17.71 -18.55
CA GLN A 8 -19.87 -17.99 -18.76
C GLN A 8 -20.75 -17.03 -17.93
N ASP A 9 -20.54 -15.73 -18.10
CA ASP A 9 -21.28 -14.66 -17.42
C ASP A 9 -21.09 -14.56 -15.89
N ASN A 10 -20.27 -15.40 -15.28
CA ASN A 10 -19.96 -15.33 -13.86
C ASN A 10 -18.54 -14.81 -13.63
N LEU A 11 -18.39 -13.88 -12.70
CA LEU A 11 -17.11 -13.33 -12.33
C LEU A 11 -16.36 -14.30 -11.41
N HIS A 12 -15.12 -14.62 -11.81
CA HIS A 12 -14.22 -15.49 -11.07
C HIS A 12 -13.01 -14.69 -10.58
N CYS A 13 -12.46 -15.12 -9.46
CA CYS A 13 -11.10 -14.78 -9.03
C CYS A 13 -10.21 -15.98 -9.32
N ASP A 14 -9.22 -15.85 -10.18
CA ASP A 14 -8.45 -16.97 -10.73
C ASP A 14 -9.43 -18.04 -11.28
N GLY A 15 -9.41 -19.27 -10.78
CA GLY A 15 -10.32 -20.34 -11.18
C GLY A 15 -11.63 -20.42 -10.37
N VAL A 16 -11.84 -19.60 -9.34
CA VAL A 16 -12.93 -19.74 -8.36
C VAL A 16 -14.03 -18.71 -8.58
N SER A 17 -15.29 -19.16 -8.64
CA SER A 17 -16.46 -18.27 -8.74
C SER A 17 -16.62 -17.39 -7.50
N LEU A 18 -16.75 -16.07 -7.68
CA LEU A 18 -17.05 -15.16 -6.58
C LEU A 18 -18.41 -15.43 -5.93
N ALA A 19 -19.38 -15.90 -6.71
CA ALA A 19 -20.69 -16.29 -6.16
C ALA A 19 -20.57 -17.49 -5.21
N ALA A 20 -19.72 -18.47 -5.52
CA ALA A 20 -19.47 -19.61 -4.63
C ALA A 20 -18.80 -19.16 -3.32
N ILE A 21 -17.79 -18.30 -3.40
CA ILE A 21 -17.16 -17.74 -2.20
C ILE A 21 -18.18 -16.98 -1.35
N ALA A 22 -18.99 -16.09 -1.97
CA ALA A 22 -20.00 -15.31 -1.26
C ALA A 22 -21.09 -16.19 -0.59
N HIS A 23 -21.42 -17.33 -1.20
CA HIS A 23 -22.34 -18.30 -0.62
C HIS A 23 -21.78 -18.91 0.69
N GLU A 24 -20.48 -19.25 0.68
CA GLU A 24 -19.82 -19.92 1.82
C GLU A 24 -19.50 -18.98 2.99
N VAL A 25 -18.93 -17.79 2.68
CA VAL A 25 -18.41 -16.88 3.73
C VAL A 25 -19.35 -15.70 4.03
N GLY A 26 -20.41 -15.54 3.22
CA GLY A 26 -21.33 -14.40 3.28
C GLY A 26 -20.73 -13.11 2.73
N THR A 27 -21.55 -12.07 2.62
CA THR A 27 -21.17 -10.73 2.17
C THR A 27 -21.28 -9.70 3.30
N PRO A 28 -20.62 -8.53 3.22
CA PRO A 28 -19.52 -8.26 2.30
C PRO A 28 -18.29 -9.13 2.62
N ALA A 29 -17.43 -9.40 1.62
CA ALA A 29 -16.21 -10.18 1.80
C ALA A 29 -15.10 -9.63 0.89
N TYR A 30 -13.87 -9.56 1.39
CA TYR A 30 -12.69 -9.33 0.57
C TYR A 30 -12.20 -10.63 -0.06
N VAL A 31 -11.88 -10.57 -1.34
CA VAL A 31 -11.30 -11.69 -2.09
C VAL A 31 -10.03 -11.22 -2.78
N TYR A 32 -8.94 -11.95 -2.58
CA TYR A 32 -7.64 -11.65 -3.16
C TYR A 32 -7.17 -12.78 -4.07
N SER A 33 -6.59 -12.43 -5.22
CA SER A 33 -5.93 -13.34 -6.15
C SER A 33 -4.44 -13.46 -5.80
N ALA A 34 -4.02 -14.64 -5.35
CA ALA A 34 -2.60 -14.94 -5.14
C ALA A 34 -1.84 -14.96 -6.47
N GLY A 35 -2.49 -15.43 -7.54
CA GLY A 35 -1.94 -15.45 -8.89
C GLY A 35 -1.54 -14.07 -9.37
N LEU A 36 -2.44 -13.09 -9.25
CA LEU A 36 -2.18 -11.72 -9.68
C LEU A 36 -1.14 -11.00 -8.80
N ILE A 37 -1.10 -11.28 -7.48
CA ILE A 37 -0.04 -10.77 -6.61
C ILE A 37 1.33 -11.26 -7.08
N ARG A 38 1.46 -12.57 -7.39
CA ARG A 38 2.71 -13.16 -7.92
C ARG A 38 3.12 -12.53 -9.25
N GLU A 39 2.17 -12.39 -10.16
CA GLU A 39 2.40 -11.78 -11.48
C GLU A 39 2.96 -10.36 -11.34
N ARG A 40 2.29 -9.51 -10.56
CA ARG A 40 2.71 -8.11 -10.34
C ARG A 40 4.05 -7.98 -9.64
N TYR A 41 4.33 -8.83 -8.66
CA TYR A 41 5.64 -8.86 -8.00
C TYR A 41 6.74 -9.27 -8.99
N THR A 42 6.52 -10.34 -9.74
CA THR A 42 7.50 -10.87 -10.69
C THR A 42 7.77 -9.87 -11.83
N GLU A 43 6.74 -9.16 -12.31
CA GLU A 43 6.87 -8.10 -13.31
C GLU A 43 7.81 -6.97 -12.80
N LEU A 44 7.62 -6.54 -11.56
CA LEU A 44 8.49 -5.54 -10.93
C LEU A 44 9.92 -6.06 -10.75
N GLU A 45 10.10 -7.27 -10.23
CA GLU A 45 11.42 -7.87 -10.03
C GLU A 45 12.18 -7.98 -11.37
N ALA A 46 11.51 -8.42 -12.43
CA ALA A 46 12.08 -8.50 -13.77
C ALA A 46 12.45 -7.13 -14.34
N ALA A 47 11.68 -6.09 -14.06
CA ALA A 47 11.96 -4.73 -14.53
C ALA A 47 13.27 -4.16 -13.94
N PHE A 48 13.63 -4.56 -12.71
CA PHE A 48 14.87 -4.13 -12.05
C PHE A 48 16.05 -5.10 -12.20
N ALA A 49 15.87 -6.27 -12.83
CA ALA A 49 16.88 -7.35 -12.87
C ALA A 49 18.26 -6.93 -13.43
N GLY A 50 18.34 -5.84 -14.19
CA GLY A 50 19.60 -5.32 -14.74
C GLY A 50 20.41 -4.42 -13.79
N TYR A 51 19.97 -4.23 -12.54
CA TYR A 51 20.61 -3.36 -11.56
C TYR A 51 20.47 -3.91 -10.13
N PRO A 52 21.49 -3.76 -9.25
CA PRO A 52 21.38 -4.21 -7.86
C PRO A 52 20.21 -3.54 -7.12
N HIS A 53 19.23 -4.32 -6.71
CA HIS A 53 18.03 -3.84 -6.07
C HIS A 53 17.44 -4.82 -5.07
N ALA A 54 16.49 -4.33 -4.26
CA ALA A 54 15.61 -5.13 -3.42
C ALA A 54 14.22 -4.50 -3.40
N LEU A 55 13.18 -5.29 -3.64
CA LEU A 55 11.79 -4.86 -3.49
C LEU A 55 11.35 -5.04 -2.03
N HIS A 56 11.12 -3.94 -1.35
CA HIS A 56 10.58 -3.89 0.00
C HIS A 56 9.07 -3.64 -0.09
N TYR A 57 8.27 -4.70 0.04
CA TYR A 57 6.83 -4.55 -0.01
C TYR A 57 6.33 -3.61 1.09
N ALA A 58 5.59 -2.58 0.72
CA ALA A 58 5.02 -1.61 1.66
C ALA A 58 3.78 -2.21 2.35
N LEU A 59 3.96 -2.70 3.61
CA LEU A 59 2.91 -3.39 4.37
C LEU A 59 1.66 -2.54 4.56
N LYS A 60 1.81 -1.22 4.66
CA LYS A 60 0.69 -0.26 4.75
C LYS A 60 -0.35 -0.41 3.64
N ALA A 61 0.02 -0.96 2.48
CA ALA A 61 -0.93 -1.17 1.39
C ALA A 61 -1.90 -2.32 1.70
N ASN A 62 -1.38 -3.42 2.24
CA ASN A 62 -2.17 -4.55 2.76
C ASN A 62 -1.26 -5.42 3.64
N SER A 63 -1.52 -5.42 4.95
CA SER A 63 -0.72 -6.15 5.94
C SER A 63 -1.35 -7.48 6.39
N ALA A 64 -2.29 -8.04 5.61
CA ALA A 64 -2.82 -9.37 5.89
C ALA A 64 -1.70 -10.41 5.90
N LEU A 65 -1.54 -11.14 7.01
CA LEU A 65 -0.42 -12.05 7.23
C LEU A 65 -0.19 -13.05 6.09
N ALA A 66 -1.28 -13.54 5.48
CA ALA A 66 -1.19 -14.50 4.37
C ALA A 66 -0.61 -13.85 3.09
N ILE A 67 -0.95 -12.59 2.81
CA ILE A 67 -0.40 -11.81 1.68
C ILE A 67 1.08 -11.51 1.93
N VAL A 68 1.42 -11.09 3.16
CA VAL A 68 2.80 -10.77 3.54
C VAL A 68 3.69 -12.03 3.47
N ARG A 69 3.18 -13.21 3.88
CA ARG A 69 3.88 -14.51 3.70
C ARG A 69 4.05 -14.89 2.22
N LEU A 70 3.03 -14.65 1.40
CA LEU A 70 3.12 -14.90 -0.03
C LEU A 70 4.27 -14.10 -0.65
N LEU A 71 4.37 -12.82 -0.32
CA LEU A 71 5.42 -11.93 -0.83
C LEU A 71 6.80 -12.26 -0.27
N GLU A 72 6.89 -12.65 1.01
CA GLU A 72 8.13 -13.17 1.60
C GLU A 72 8.64 -14.38 0.82
N GLY A 73 7.77 -15.35 0.55
CA GLY A 73 8.09 -16.55 -0.23
C GLY A 73 8.50 -16.28 -1.69
N LEU A 74 8.15 -15.12 -2.25
CA LEU A 74 8.61 -14.66 -3.56
C LEU A 74 9.98 -13.96 -3.52
N GLY A 75 10.52 -13.70 -2.32
CA GLY A 75 11.80 -13.04 -2.16
C GLY A 75 11.72 -11.55 -1.80
N ALA A 76 10.53 -10.99 -1.60
CA ALA A 76 10.37 -9.60 -1.18
C ALA A 76 11.04 -9.34 0.17
N SER A 77 11.50 -8.13 0.39
CA SER A 77 11.79 -7.53 1.70
C SER A 77 10.58 -6.72 2.17
N ALA A 78 10.64 -6.12 3.37
CA ALA A 78 9.50 -5.41 3.96
C ALA A 78 9.80 -3.93 4.23
N ASP A 79 8.89 -3.03 3.84
CA ASP A 79 8.77 -1.67 4.36
C ASP A 79 7.64 -1.64 5.39
N ALA A 80 7.99 -1.42 6.66
CA ALA A 80 7.08 -1.33 7.79
C ALA A 80 6.98 0.10 8.30
N ASN A 81 5.77 0.52 8.69
CA ASN A 81 5.50 1.90 9.12
C ASN A 81 5.06 1.98 10.60
N SER A 82 5.12 0.86 11.32
CA SER A 82 4.87 0.74 12.75
C SER A 82 5.52 -0.52 13.30
N ILE A 83 5.64 -0.61 14.63
CA ILE A 83 6.12 -1.84 15.26
C ILE A 83 5.16 -3.01 15.01
N GLY A 84 3.85 -2.76 14.89
CA GLY A 84 2.87 -3.77 14.55
C GLY A 84 3.11 -4.36 13.15
N GLU A 85 3.50 -3.55 12.16
CA GLU A 85 3.87 -4.05 10.83
C GLU A 85 5.21 -4.81 10.87
N ILE A 86 6.19 -4.40 11.68
CA ILE A 86 7.42 -5.16 11.91
C ILE A 86 7.08 -6.54 12.49
N ASP A 87 6.21 -6.61 13.49
CA ASP A 87 5.79 -7.90 14.08
C ASP A 87 5.04 -8.79 13.09
N VAL A 88 4.23 -8.22 12.21
CA VAL A 88 3.60 -8.96 11.09
C VAL A 88 4.66 -9.49 10.13
N ALA A 89 5.65 -8.68 9.74
CA ALA A 89 6.73 -9.11 8.87
C ALA A 89 7.53 -10.27 9.49
N LEU A 90 7.92 -10.17 10.77
CA LEU A 90 8.62 -11.24 11.48
C LEU A 90 7.79 -12.53 11.54
N ARG A 91 6.49 -12.45 11.83
CA ARG A 91 5.56 -13.59 11.82
C ARG A 91 5.34 -14.18 10.42
N ALA A 92 5.52 -13.37 9.39
CA ALA A 92 5.47 -13.84 8.00
C ALA A 92 6.72 -14.60 7.57
N GLY A 93 7.85 -14.45 8.29
CA GLY A 93 9.10 -15.14 8.01
C GLY A 93 10.26 -14.22 7.62
N PHE A 94 10.03 -12.91 7.52
CA PHE A 94 11.12 -11.98 7.21
C PHE A 94 12.16 -11.95 8.31
N THR A 95 13.45 -12.02 7.93
CA THR A 95 14.53 -11.73 8.86
C THR A 95 14.63 -10.22 9.12
N PRO A 96 15.08 -9.79 10.31
CA PRO A 96 15.24 -8.36 10.59
C PRO A 96 16.09 -7.60 9.55
N SER A 97 17.12 -8.25 9.00
CA SER A 97 17.99 -7.68 7.97
C SER A 97 17.29 -7.39 6.62
N ARG A 98 16.04 -7.83 6.45
CA ARG A 98 15.19 -7.59 5.27
C ARG A 98 14.04 -6.60 5.57
N ILE A 99 14.06 -5.93 6.73
CA ILE A 99 13.01 -5.00 7.13
C ILE A 99 13.59 -3.59 7.22
N VAL A 100 12.95 -2.62 6.56
CA VAL A 100 13.16 -1.19 6.81
C VAL A 100 11.98 -0.64 7.62
N PHE A 101 12.27 0.33 8.50
CA PHE A 101 11.25 0.98 9.32
C PHE A 101 11.10 2.45 8.92
N THR A 102 10.03 2.75 8.21
CA THR A 102 9.69 4.07 7.71
C THR A 102 8.55 4.68 8.54
N GLY A 103 8.38 5.98 8.49
CA GLY A 103 7.25 6.68 9.11
C GLY A 103 7.68 7.78 10.06
N VAL A 104 6.87 8.83 10.11
CA VAL A 104 7.04 9.97 11.00
C VAL A 104 6.43 9.66 12.37
N GLY A 105 7.11 10.11 13.44
CA GLY A 105 6.60 9.99 14.81
C GLY A 105 6.81 8.62 15.45
N LYS A 106 7.89 7.92 15.12
CA LYS A 106 8.30 6.70 15.82
C LYS A 106 8.51 7.00 17.31
N THR A 107 7.84 6.25 18.16
CA THR A 107 7.96 6.36 19.62
C THR A 107 9.30 5.82 20.10
N ARG A 108 9.66 6.14 21.37
CA ARG A 108 10.87 5.60 21.99
C ARG A 108 10.87 4.06 22.01
N ASP A 109 9.77 3.46 22.44
CA ASP A 109 9.64 2.00 22.55
C ASP A 109 9.76 1.31 21.17
N GLU A 110 9.18 1.90 20.12
CA GLU A 110 9.32 1.40 18.76
C GLU A 110 10.77 1.49 18.27
N LEU A 111 11.48 2.59 18.56
CA LEU A 111 12.89 2.74 18.22
C LEU A 111 13.77 1.76 19.01
N GLU A 112 13.54 1.58 20.32
CA GLU A 112 14.25 0.61 21.15
C GLU A 112 14.09 -0.81 20.61
N ARG A 113 12.87 -1.18 20.21
CA ARG A 113 12.59 -2.48 19.61
C ARG A 113 13.26 -2.65 18.25
N ALA A 114 13.19 -1.65 17.37
CA ALA A 114 13.82 -1.68 16.05
C ALA A 114 15.35 -1.81 16.12
N VAL A 115 15.97 -1.04 17.03
CA VAL A 115 17.41 -1.10 17.29
C VAL A 115 17.80 -2.48 17.83
N SER A 116 17.07 -3.03 18.81
CA SER A 116 17.35 -4.34 19.40
C SER A 116 17.23 -5.49 18.41
N LEU A 117 16.34 -5.36 17.41
CA LEU A 117 16.15 -6.34 16.34
C LEU A 117 17.29 -6.32 15.31
N GLY A 118 18.05 -5.21 15.20
CA GLY A 118 19.08 -5.05 14.19
C GLY A 118 18.49 -5.08 12.77
N ILE A 119 17.42 -4.32 12.53
CA ILE A 119 16.75 -4.28 11.23
C ILE A 119 17.67 -3.69 10.15
N LYS A 120 17.31 -3.86 8.88
CA LYS A 120 18.06 -3.39 7.70
C LYS A 120 18.43 -1.91 7.80
N ALA A 121 17.44 -1.06 8.09
CA ALA A 121 17.61 0.36 8.36
C ALA A 121 16.37 0.97 9.04
N ILE A 122 16.59 1.99 9.86
CA ILE A 122 15.53 2.91 10.33
C ILE A 122 15.60 4.14 9.43
N ASN A 123 14.53 4.41 8.68
CA ASN A 123 14.40 5.61 7.85
C ASN A 123 14.04 6.80 8.77
N ALA A 124 15.06 7.52 9.26
CA ALA A 124 14.91 8.61 10.19
C ALA A 124 14.36 9.88 9.51
N GLU A 125 13.42 10.55 10.17
CA GLU A 125 12.65 11.66 9.60
C GLU A 125 13.18 13.04 10.03
N SER A 126 14.08 13.11 11.02
CA SER A 126 14.57 14.38 11.58
C SER A 126 15.89 14.24 12.33
N ALA A 127 16.52 15.39 12.62
CA ALA A 127 17.69 15.50 13.49
C ALA A 127 17.44 14.92 14.89
N GLY A 128 16.31 15.29 15.50
CA GLY A 128 15.94 14.80 16.84
C GLY A 128 15.66 13.31 16.89
N GLU A 129 15.20 12.71 15.79
CA GLU A 129 15.04 11.27 15.70
C GLU A 129 16.40 10.57 15.64
N LEU A 130 17.35 11.08 14.85
CA LEU A 130 18.72 10.58 14.83
C LEU A 130 19.37 10.63 16.21
N ASP A 131 19.18 11.74 16.96
CA ASP A 131 19.73 11.89 18.31
C ASP A 131 19.11 10.88 19.29
N ARG A 132 17.79 10.57 19.17
CA ARG A 132 17.14 9.52 19.96
C ARG A 132 17.64 8.13 19.60
N ILE A 133 17.81 7.82 18.32
CA ILE A 133 18.33 6.52 17.86
C ILE A 133 19.76 6.34 18.37
N ASP A 134 20.62 7.36 18.29
CA ASP A 134 21.99 7.33 18.80
C ASP A 134 22.03 6.99 20.31
N ALA A 135 21.23 7.71 21.12
CA ALA A 135 21.16 7.46 22.55
C ALA A 135 20.67 6.06 22.91
N ILE A 136 19.66 5.55 22.19
CA ILE A 136 19.13 4.19 22.37
C ILE A 136 20.18 3.15 22.00
N ALA A 137 20.83 3.31 20.86
CA ALA A 137 21.86 2.37 20.39
C ALA A 137 23.05 2.30 21.33
N GLN A 138 23.52 3.46 21.84
CA GLN A 138 24.56 3.50 22.86
C GLN A 138 24.14 2.79 24.15
N ALA A 139 22.91 3.02 24.63
CA ALA A 139 22.38 2.36 25.82
C ALA A 139 22.29 0.84 25.66
N GLN A 140 22.06 0.36 24.44
CA GLN A 140 22.02 -1.08 24.10
C GLN A 140 23.40 -1.65 23.72
N GLY A 141 24.45 -0.83 23.66
CA GLY A 141 25.80 -1.26 23.30
C GLY A 141 25.95 -1.68 21.84
N VAL A 142 25.11 -1.16 20.93
CA VAL A 142 25.11 -1.50 19.49
C VAL A 142 25.23 -0.23 18.63
N ARG A 143 25.36 -0.45 17.33
CA ARG A 143 25.20 0.64 16.33
C ARG A 143 23.92 0.42 15.55
N ALA A 144 23.06 1.42 15.51
CA ALA A 144 21.83 1.38 14.76
C ALA A 144 22.08 1.77 13.29
N ARG A 145 21.61 0.95 12.39
CA ARG A 145 21.65 1.21 10.95
C ARG A 145 20.53 2.19 10.58
N VAL A 146 20.87 3.33 10.02
CA VAL A 146 19.91 4.40 9.71
C VAL A 146 20.06 4.89 8.27
N ALA A 147 18.93 5.16 7.62
CA ALA A 147 18.87 5.97 6.42
C ALA A 147 18.14 7.27 6.75
N LEU A 148 18.57 8.40 6.21
CA LEU A 148 17.90 9.67 6.45
C LEU A 148 16.87 9.92 5.34
N ARG A 149 15.62 10.18 5.73
CA ARG A 149 14.58 10.56 4.78
C ARG A 149 14.76 12.01 4.35
N VAL A 150 14.84 12.18 3.04
CA VAL A 150 15.08 13.45 2.36
C VAL A 150 13.77 13.96 1.76
N ASN A 151 13.46 15.23 2.00
CA ASN A 151 12.39 15.93 1.31
C ASN A 151 13.01 16.72 0.14
N PRO A 152 12.79 16.29 -1.12
CA PRO A 152 13.40 16.93 -2.28
C PRO A 152 12.67 18.21 -2.73
N ASN A 153 11.55 18.57 -2.10
CA ASN A 153 10.66 19.66 -2.49
C ASN A 153 10.15 19.50 -3.94
N VAL A 154 9.77 18.29 -4.32
CA VAL A 154 9.19 17.98 -5.64
C VAL A 154 7.70 17.72 -5.48
N ASP A 155 6.88 18.37 -6.32
CA ASP A 155 5.45 18.11 -6.41
C ASP A 155 5.21 16.80 -7.20
N ALA A 156 4.61 15.83 -6.54
CA ALA A 156 4.26 14.54 -7.13
C ALA A 156 3.05 14.62 -8.10
N GLN A 157 2.36 15.76 -8.16
CA GLN A 157 1.14 15.96 -8.97
C GLN A 157 0.07 14.89 -8.69
N SER A 158 0.00 14.45 -7.44
CA SER A 158 -0.97 13.48 -6.94
C SER A 158 -1.97 14.14 -5.99
N HIS A 159 -2.98 13.37 -5.54
CA HIS A 159 -3.99 13.92 -4.61
C HIS A 159 -3.32 14.54 -3.37
N PRO A 160 -3.75 15.73 -2.89
CA PRO A 160 -3.08 16.48 -1.82
C PRO A 160 -2.83 15.67 -0.54
N HIS A 161 -3.73 14.75 -0.18
CA HIS A 161 -3.59 13.92 1.03
C HIS A 161 -2.56 12.78 0.90
N ILE A 162 -2.11 12.46 -0.32
CA ILE A 162 -1.11 11.39 -0.56
C ILE A 162 0.19 11.89 -1.21
N SER A 163 0.36 13.21 -1.34
CA SER A 163 1.61 13.88 -1.73
C SER A 163 2.48 14.12 -0.50
N THR A 164 3.75 13.70 -0.53
CA THR A 164 4.68 13.75 0.61
C THR A 164 5.99 14.48 0.34
N GLY A 165 6.23 14.91 -0.91
CA GLY A 165 7.49 15.49 -1.35
C GLY A 165 7.60 17.02 -1.29
N LEU A 166 6.57 17.73 -0.84
CA LEU A 166 6.57 19.20 -0.78
C LEU A 166 7.16 19.71 0.53
N LYS A 167 7.78 20.89 0.48
CA LYS A 167 8.39 21.57 1.65
C LYS A 167 7.41 21.74 2.84
N ARG A 168 6.11 21.87 2.58
CA ARG A 168 5.07 22.03 3.62
C ARG A 168 4.65 20.71 4.29
N ASN A 169 5.11 19.56 3.76
CA ASN A 169 4.73 18.26 4.27
C ASN A 169 5.60 17.91 5.51
N LYS A 170 5.02 17.12 6.41
CA LYS A 170 5.65 16.73 7.68
C LYS A 170 6.80 15.71 7.54
N PHE A 171 7.15 15.30 6.33
CA PHE A 171 8.04 14.17 6.06
C PHE A 171 9.45 14.61 5.70
N GLY A 172 10.44 13.96 6.33
CA GLY A 172 11.85 14.06 5.99
C GLY A 172 12.52 15.40 6.28
N VAL A 173 13.82 15.43 6.07
CA VAL A 173 14.66 16.62 6.19
C VAL A 173 14.76 17.32 4.84
N PRO A 174 14.64 18.65 4.75
CA PRO A 174 14.85 19.38 3.49
C PRO A 174 16.20 19.05 2.87
N ILE A 175 16.23 18.77 1.58
CA ILE A 175 17.44 18.28 0.87
C ILE A 175 18.67 19.17 1.10
N GLY A 176 18.48 20.51 1.16
CA GLY A 176 19.57 21.46 1.40
C GLY A 176 20.18 21.41 2.79
N GLU A 177 19.50 20.79 3.77
CA GLU A 177 19.97 20.69 5.15
C GLU A 177 20.68 19.36 5.45
N VAL A 178 20.50 18.35 4.58
CA VAL A 178 20.94 16.96 4.82
C VAL A 178 22.47 16.87 4.98
N ARG A 179 23.26 17.53 4.13
CA ARG A 179 24.73 17.47 4.20
C ARG A 179 25.26 17.99 5.54
N GLY A 180 24.78 19.17 5.98
CA GLY A 180 25.16 19.74 7.26
C GLY A 180 24.78 18.82 8.42
N LEU A 181 23.55 18.34 8.41
CA LEU A 181 23.01 17.45 9.43
C LEU A 181 23.81 16.14 9.56
N LEU A 182 24.14 15.49 8.45
CA LEU A 182 24.88 14.23 8.48
C LEU A 182 26.35 14.44 8.86
N ARG A 183 27.03 15.51 8.39
CA ARG A 183 28.40 15.83 8.80
C ARG A 183 28.55 15.95 10.31
N GLU A 184 27.59 16.62 10.98
CA GLU A 184 27.58 16.78 12.44
C GLU A 184 27.39 15.44 13.17
N ARG A 185 26.84 14.44 12.50
CA ARG A 185 26.45 13.17 13.12
C ARG A 185 27.29 11.96 12.68
N LEU A 186 28.25 12.14 11.76
CA LEU A 186 29.14 11.06 11.32
C LEU A 186 29.96 10.47 12.47
N SER A 187 30.29 11.25 13.48
CA SER A 187 31.06 10.81 14.66
C SER A 187 30.19 10.23 15.77
N ARG A 188 28.86 10.16 15.62
CA ARG A 188 27.96 9.61 16.64
C ARG A 188 28.19 8.11 16.78
N PRO A 189 28.57 7.61 17.99
CA PRO A 189 29.01 6.24 18.18
C PRO A 189 27.88 5.22 18.02
N GLY A 190 26.63 5.59 18.28
CA GLY A 190 25.47 4.71 18.16
C GLY A 190 24.88 4.66 16.74
N LEU A 191 25.34 5.50 15.79
CA LEU A 191 24.77 5.54 14.44
C LEU A 191 25.69 4.91 13.40
N GLU A 192 25.09 4.20 12.46
CA GLU A 192 25.68 3.77 11.19
C GLU A 192 24.79 4.28 10.06
N ILE A 193 25.27 5.33 9.36
CA ILE A 193 24.53 5.90 8.23
C ILE A 193 24.75 5.00 7.02
N VAL A 194 23.72 4.26 6.62
CA VAL A 194 23.79 3.25 5.54
C VAL A 194 23.06 3.67 4.27
N GLY A 195 22.22 4.68 4.32
CA GLY A 195 21.46 5.12 3.15
C GLY A 195 20.84 6.49 3.30
N ILE A 196 20.25 6.94 2.22
CA ILE A 196 19.29 8.04 2.19
C ILE A 196 18.01 7.53 1.54
N HIS A 197 16.87 8.01 2.03
CA HIS A 197 15.54 7.58 1.60
C HIS A 197 14.75 8.77 1.08
N LEU A 198 13.90 8.56 0.09
CA LEU A 198 12.84 9.49 -0.28
C LEU A 198 11.54 8.77 -0.62
N HIS A 199 10.43 9.46 -0.39
CA HIS A 199 9.12 9.07 -0.91
C HIS A 199 8.31 10.33 -1.16
N ILE A 200 8.01 10.65 -2.43
CA ILE A 200 7.38 11.93 -2.80
C ILE A 200 5.85 11.86 -2.87
N GLY A 201 5.28 10.67 -2.88
CA GLY A 201 3.83 10.48 -2.92
C GLY A 201 3.39 9.11 -3.40
N SER A 202 2.09 8.92 -3.47
CA SER A 202 1.44 7.70 -3.94
C SER A 202 0.52 8.01 -5.11
N GLN A 203 0.21 6.99 -5.93
CA GLN A 203 -0.63 7.14 -7.12
C GLN A 203 -0.05 8.15 -8.13
N ILE A 204 1.24 8.04 -8.41
CA ILE A 204 1.95 8.90 -9.34
C ILE A 204 1.78 8.33 -10.75
N THR A 205 1.15 9.08 -11.63
CA THR A 205 0.79 8.69 -12.99
C THR A 205 1.67 9.33 -14.07
N SER A 206 2.67 10.14 -13.65
CA SER A 206 3.69 10.74 -14.51
C SER A 206 5.09 10.43 -13.97
N LEU A 207 6.03 10.10 -14.86
CA LEU A 207 7.42 9.80 -14.46
C LEU A 207 8.27 11.04 -14.22
N ASP A 208 7.87 12.22 -14.69
CA ASP A 208 8.68 13.44 -14.58
C ASP A 208 8.95 13.89 -13.14
N PRO A 209 7.96 13.89 -12.22
CA PRO A 209 8.23 14.17 -10.81
C PRO A 209 9.21 13.18 -10.18
N LEU A 210 9.06 11.88 -10.52
CA LEU A 210 9.94 10.82 -10.03
C LEU A 210 11.36 11.01 -10.53
N ARG A 211 11.55 11.26 -11.84
CA ARG A 211 12.88 11.54 -12.44
C ARG A 211 13.58 12.68 -11.71
N ARG A 212 12.90 13.80 -11.50
CA ARG A 212 13.48 14.96 -10.80
C ARG A 212 13.87 14.63 -9.36
N ALA A 213 13.04 13.89 -8.64
CA ALA A 213 13.32 13.51 -7.26
C ALA A 213 14.52 12.54 -7.16
N TYR A 214 14.59 11.55 -8.05
CA TYR A 214 15.68 10.57 -8.07
C TYR A 214 17.02 11.21 -8.52
N ASP A 215 16.98 12.14 -9.45
CA ASP A 215 18.17 12.88 -9.86
C ASP A 215 18.74 13.76 -8.74
N ALA A 216 17.86 14.45 -8.01
CA ALA A 216 18.23 15.22 -6.83
C ALA A 216 18.81 14.33 -5.72
N LEU A 217 18.19 13.15 -5.45
CA LEU A 217 18.72 12.19 -4.48
C LEU A 217 20.08 11.66 -4.87
N SER A 218 20.30 11.34 -6.15
CA SER A 218 21.57 10.85 -6.68
C SER A 218 22.67 11.90 -6.59
N THR A 219 22.34 13.15 -6.86
CA THR A 219 23.29 14.27 -6.68
C THR A 219 23.70 14.40 -5.22
N LEU A 220 22.73 14.38 -4.30
CA LEU A 220 23.02 14.41 -2.86
C LEU A 220 23.89 13.22 -2.42
N ALA A 221 23.62 12.02 -2.93
CA ALA A 221 24.42 10.83 -2.60
C ALA A 221 25.89 10.98 -3.00
N LEU A 222 26.16 11.54 -4.17
CA LEU A 222 27.53 11.82 -4.62
C LEU A 222 28.21 12.89 -3.74
N GLU A 223 27.51 13.97 -3.40
CA GLU A 223 28.02 15.00 -2.49
C GLU A 223 28.32 14.44 -1.09
N LEU A 224 27.46 13.54 -0.57
CA LEU A 224 27.71 12.87 0.71
C LEU A 224 28.93 11.93 0.65
N LYS A 225 29.14 11.26 -0.49
CA LYS A 225 30.34 10.44 -0.72
C LYS A 225 31.60 11.30 -0.67
N ASP A 226 31.59 12.48 -1.29
CA ASP A 226 32.71 13.43 -1.24
C ASP A 226 32.96 13.95 0.19
N ASP A 227 31.91 14.04 1.02
CA ASP A 227 31.99 14.36 2.44
C ASP A 227 32.44 13.17 3.32
N GLY A 228 32.74 12.01 2.72
CA GLY A 228 33.23 10.81 3.41
C GLY A 228 32.12 9.92 4.00
N VAL A 229 30.85 10.17 3.69
CA VAL A 229 29.73 9.31 4.09
C VAL A 229 29.71 8.04 3.23
N ARG A 230 29.71 6.87 3.87
CA ARG A 230 29.68 5.58 3.18
C ARG A 230 28.25 5.06 3.14
N LEU A 231 27.55 5.31 2.03
CA LEU A 231 26.23 4.77 1.80
C LEU A 231 26.32 3.38 1.16
N GLU A 232 25.37 2.51 1.48
CA GLU A 232 25.19 1.18 0.88
C GLU A 232 24.07 1.18 -0.16
N HIS A 233 23.03 1.97 0.06
CA HIS A 233 21.84 1.98 -0.77
C HIS A 233 21.19 3.37 -0.88
N LEU A 234 20.42 3.52 -1.96
CA LEU A 234 19.41 4.55 -2.11
C LEU A 234 18.04 3.89 -1.93
N ASP A 235 17.28 4.33 -0.93
CA ASP A 235 15.89 3.96 -0.80
C ASP A 235 15.05 5.00 -1.55
N VAL A 236 14.49 4.59 -2.66
CA VAL A 236 13.78 5.46 -3.60
C VAL A 236 12.27 5.49 -3.37
N GLY A 237 11.82 4.81 -2.30
CA GLY A 237 10.41 4.70 -1.96
C GLY A 237 9.60 3.93 -3.00
N GLY A 238 8.32 4.19 -2.99
CA GLY A 238 7.39 3.66 -3.99
C GLY A 238 6.73 4.78 -4.80
N GLY A 239 5.43 4.65 -4.99
CA GLY A 239 4.61 5.71 -5.57
C GLY A 239 4.06 5.42 -6.95
N LEU A 240 4.55 4.38 -7.65
CA LEU A 240 3.99 3.97 -8.95
C LEU A 240 2.47 3.83 -8.85
N GLY A 241 1.76 4.56 -9.71
CA GLY A 241 0.32 4.57 -9.79
C GLY A 241 -0.25 3.28 -10.39
N PHE A 242 -1.53 3.07 -10.13
CA PHE A 242 -2.33 2.02 -10.75
C PHE A 242 -3.55 2.66 -11.45
N SER A 243 -3.91 2.15 -12.62
CA SER A 243 -5.08 2.64 -13.36
C SER A 243 -6.37 2.05 -12.80
N TYR A 244 -7.14 2.85 -12.09
CA TYR A 244 -8.45 2.43 -11.56
C TYR A 244 -9.60 2.63 -12.56
N ASP A 245 -9.45 3.60 -13.48
CA ASP A 245 -10.49 4.04 -14.42
C ASP A 245 -10.17 3.72 -15.89
N GLY A 246 -9.05 3.01 -16.14
CA GLY A 246 -8.56 2.72 -17.47
C GLY A 246 -7.65 3.81 -18.06
N SER A 247 -7.42 4.92 -17.36
CA SER A 247 -6.48 5.96 -17.78
C SER A 247 -5.05 5.41 -17.88
N PRO A 248 -4.24 5.83 -18.86
CA PRO A 248 -2.87 5.37 -19.00
C PRO A 248 -2.02 5.72 -17.78
N VAL A 249 -1.23 4.75 -17.31
CA VAL A 249 -0.23 4.93 -16.26
C VAL A 249 1.08 4.30 -16.70
N PRO A 250 2.24 4.77 -16.22
CA PRO A 250 3.52 4.12 -16.49
C PRO A 250 3.51 2.68 -15.99
N ASP A 251 4.09 1.78 -16.75
CA ASP A 251 4.33 0.40 -16.35
C ASP A 251 5.59 0.25 -15.48
N ALA A 252 5.82 -0.96 -14.98
CA ALA A 252 6.97 -1.30 -14.16
C ALA A 252 8.30 -1.08 -14.90
N ALA A 253 8.36 -1.40 -16.20
CA ALA A 253 9.56 -1.27 -17.01
C ALA A 253 9.94 0.20 -17.22
N ALA A 254 8.97 1.06 -17.55
CA ALA A 254 9.20 2.49 -17.71
C ALA A 254 9.65 3.15 -16.40
N TRP A 255 9.04 2.74 -15.27
CA TRP A 255 9.43 3.22 -13.95
C TRP A 255 10.87 2.78 -13.59
N ALA A 256 11.18 1.51 -13.74
CA ALA A 256 12.53 0.97 -13.50
C ALA A 256 13.59 1.64 -14.39
N ALA A 257 13.29 1.87 -15.66
CA ALA A 257 14.21 2.55 -16.58
C ALA A 257 14.58 3.96 -16.08
N VAL A 258 13.59 4.77 -15.66
CA VAL A 258 13.85 6.11 -15.10
C VAL A 258 14.67 6.03 -13.82
N LEU A 259 14.37 5.10 -12.94
CA LEU A 259 15.08 4.91 -11.68
C LEU A 259 16.54 4.52 -11.91
N ILE A 260 16.78 3.51 -12.73
CA ILE A 260 18.12 3.02 -13.03
C ILE A 260 18.95 4.09 -13.76
N GLU A 261 18.36 4.79 -14.73
CA GLU A 261 19.02 5.87 -15.47
C GLU A 261 19.54 6.95 -14.52
N THR A 262 18.69 7.41 -13.59
CA THR A 262 19.01 8.53 -12.70
C THR A 262 19.97 8.14 -11.57
N THR A 263 19.93 6.88 -11.09
CA THR A 263 20.66 6.44 -9.90
C THR A 263 21.98 5.72 -10.22
N ARG A 264 22.12 5.16 -11.42
CA ARG A 264 23.31 4.36 -11.85
C ARG A 264 24.65 5.03 -11.57
N ARG A 265 24.75 6.35 -11.74
CA ARG A 265 25.98 7.12 -11.51
C ARG A 265 26.52 7.06 -10.08
N THR A 266 25.66 6.70 -9.12
CA THR A 266 26.04 6.58 -7.71
C THR A 266 26.77 5.27 -7.39
N GLY A 267 26.52 4.22 -8.16
CA GLY A 267 27.01 2.86 -7.93
C GLY A 267 26.36 2.16 -6.72
N LEU A 268 25.35 2.77 -6.11
CA LEU A 268 24.66 2.23 -4.92
C LEU A 268 23.53 1.27 -5.34
N SER A 269 23.23 0.28 -4.49
CA SER A 269 22.06 -0.57 -4.67
C SER A 269 20.77 0.21 -4.42
N LEU A 270 19.64 -0.26 -4.97
CA LEU A 270 18.34 0.34 -4.77
C LEU A 270 17.49 -0.44 -3.76
N ILE A 271 16.79 0.27 -2.90
CA ILE A 271 15.60 -0.20 -2.21
C ILE A 271 14.40 0.46 -2.87
N VAL A 272 13.41 -0.33 -3.24
CA VAL A 272 12.18 0.12 -3.89
C VAL A 272 11.00 -0.36 -3.06
N GLU A 273 10.03 0.51 -2.75
CA GLU A 273 8.92 0.24 -1.81
C GLU A 273 7.56 0.14 -2.54
N PRO A 274 7.34 -0.86 -3.42
CA PRO A 274 6.06 -1.02 -4.08
C PRO A 274 5.01 -1.54 -3.08
N GLY A 275 3.81 -1.01 -3.16
CA GLY A 275 2.66 -1.49 -2.39
C GLY A 275 1.44 -1.58 -3.28
N ARG A 276 0.85 -0.42 -3.63
CA ARG A 276 -0.35 -0.30 -4.45
C ARG A 276 -0.24 -1.06 -5.77
N SER A 277 0.83 -0.90 -6.51
CA SER A 277 1.02 -1.52 -7.83
C SER A 277 0.98 -3.06 -7.80
N ILE A 278 1.32 -3.67 -6.64
CA ILE A 278 1.25 -5.12 -6.46
C ILE A 278 -0.16 -5.57 -6.08
N VAL A 279 -0.75 -4.98 -5.05
CA VAL A 279 -1.94 -5.57 -4.42
C VAL A 279 -3.26 -4.89 -4.81
N ALA A 280 -3.27 -3.66 -5.33
CA ALA A 280 -4.52 -2.98 -5.69
C ALA A 280 -5.37 -3.80 -6.68
N PRO A 281 -4.85 -4.23 -7.84
CA PRO A 281 -5.63 -5.00 -8.81
C PRO A 281 -5.99 -6.40 -8.30
N ALA A 282 -5.25 -6.90 -7.34
CA ALA A 282 -5.39 -8.27 -6.85
C ALA A 282 -6.50 -8.46 -5.80
N GLY A 283 -7.23 -7.42 -5.42
CA GLY A 283 -8.31 -7.53 -4.43
C GLY A 283 -9.63 -6.96 -4.91
N ALA A 284 -10.72 -7.60 -4.51
CA ALA A 284 -12.07 -7.13 -4.71
C ALA A 284 -12.91 -7.28 -3.44
N ILE A 285 -13.97 -6.47 -3.33
CA ILE A 285 -15.04 -6.68 -2.34
C ILE A 285 -16.24 -7.28 -3.07
N VAL A 286 -16.69 -8.42 -2.61
CA VAL A 286 -17.98 -9.00 -3.04
C VAL A 286 -19.05 -8.53 -2.05
N SER A 287 -20.10 -7.91 -2.57
CA SER A 287 -21.17 -7.29 -1.80
C SER A 287 -22.53 -7.66 -2.37
N ARG A 288 -23.54 -7.68 -1.53
CA ARG A 288 -24.92 -7.97 -1.91
C ARG A 288 -25.71 -6.68 -2.05
N VAL A 289 -26.56 -6.61 -3.05
CA VAL A 289 -27.56 -5.55 -3.20
C VAL A 289 -28.65 -5.78 -2.15
N VAL A 290 -28.78 -4.82 -1.24
CA VAL A 290 -29.80 -4.84 -0.17
C VAL A 290 -31.10 -4.25 -0.67
N ASP A 291 -31.00 -3.18 -1.46
CA ASP A 291 -32.16 -2.46 -1.97
C ASP A 291 -31.83 -1.72 -3.26
N VAL A 292 -32.83 -1.53 -4.11
CA VAL A 292 -32.79 -0.66 -5.29
C VAL A 292 -33.98 0.28 -5.24
N LYS A 293 -33.72 1.57 -5.12
CA LYS A 293 -34.78 2.57 -4.96
C LYS A 293 -34.59 3.79 -5.86
N ALA A 294 -35.71 4.29 -6.41
CA ALA A 294 -35.70 5.52 -7.17
C ALA A 294 -35.51 6.74 -6.25
N SER A 295 -34.70 7.71 -6.67
CA SER A 295 -34.64 9.02 -6.07
C SER A 295 -35.72 9.95 -6.68
N ALA A 296 -36.04 11.04 -5.97
CA ALA A 296 -36.94 12.07 -6.49
C ALA A 296 -36.45 12.75 -7.77
N ALA A 297 -35.15 12.67 -8.08
CA ALA A 297 -34.53 13.21 -9.29
C ALA A 297 -34.49 12.22 -10.47
N GLY A 298 -35.16 11.06 -10.35
CA GLY A 298 -35.21 10.02 -11.40
C GLY A 298 -33.96 9.16 -11.50
N ARG A 299 -33.00 9.29 -10.58
CA ARG A 299 -31.85 8.38 -10.45
C ARG A 299 -32.22 7.14 -9.66
N GLN A 300 -31.44 6.07 -9.81
CA GLN A 300 -31.53 4.87 -9.03
C GLN A 300 -30.44 4.85 -7.96
N PHE A 301 -30.79 4.52 -6.72
CA PHE A 301 -29.82 4.15 -5.69
C PHE A 301 -29.73 2.63 -5.63
N VAL A 302 -28.52 2.11 -5.79
CA VAL A 302 -28.20 0.70 -5.52
C VAL A 302 -27.52 0.65 -4.17
N VAL A 303 -28.21 0.14 -3.15
CA VAL A 303 -27.73 0.06 -1.78
C VAL A 303 -27.05 -1.29 -1.58
N LEU A 304 -25.77 -1.28 -1.23
CA LEU A 304 -24.98 -2.46 -0.95
C LEU A 304 -24.92 -2.77 0.55
N ASP A 305 -24.59 -4.01 0.92
CA ASP A 305 -24.27 -4.38 2.30
C ASP A 305 -22.82 -4.02 2.71
N ALA A 306 -21.95 -3.70 1.76
CA ALA A 306 -20.67 -3.02 1.99
C ALA A 306 -20.85 -1.51 2.05
N GLY A 307 -20.01 -0.83 2.82
CA GLY A 307 -20.00 0.63 2.95
C GLY A 307 -18.59 1.20 3.09
N MET A 308 -18.52 2.49 3.44
CA MET A 308 -17.25 3.16 3.74
C MET A 308 -16.50 2.49 4.91
N THR A 309 -17.19 1.70 5.72
CA THR A 309 -16.60 0.88 6.79
C THR A 309 -15.69 -0.21 6.25
N GLU A 310 -15.97 -0.75 5.09
CA GLU A 310 -15.14 -1.73 4.41
C GLU A 310 -14.15 -1.07 3.45
N LEU A 311 -14.54 -0.01 2.72
CA LEU A 311 -13.69 0.68 1.75
C LEU A 311 -13.85 2.20 1.87
N MET A 312 -13.01 2.80 2.70
CA MET A 312 -13.05 4.24 2.98
C MET A 312 -12.56 5.12 1.82
N ARG A 313 -11.81 4.59 0.87
CA ARG A 313 -11.13 5.35 -0.17
C ARG A 313 -12.06 6.25 -1.03
N PRO A 314 -13.24 5.81 -1.48
CA PRO A 314 -14.16 6.70 -2.20
C PRO A 314 -14.60 7.90 -1.36
N ALA A 315 -14.97 7.67 -0.10
CA ALA A 315 -15.42 8.73 0.81
C ALA A 315 -14.28 9.71 1.18
N LEU A 316 -13.06 9.21 1.40
CA LEU A 316 -11.93 10.01 1.89
C LEU A 316 -11.16 10.73 0.78
N TYR A 317 -11.03 10.10 -0.39
CA TYR A 317 -10.17 10.58 -1.48
C TYR A 317 -10.94 10.84 -2.78
N GLY A 318 -12.24 10.58 -2.84
CA GLY A 318 -12.98 10.55 -4.11
C GLY A 318 -12.45 9.46 -5.06
N ALA A 319 -11.87 8.38 -4.50
CA ALA A 319 -11.20 7.36 -5.30
C ALA A 319 -12.20 6.57 -6.14
N PHE A 320 -11.87 6.42 -7.42
CA PHE A 320 -12.64 5.57 -8.32
C PHE A 320 -12.33 4.09 -8.07
N HIS A 321 -13.35 3.25 -8.14
CA HIS A 321 -13.25 1.80 -8.23
C HIS A 321 -14.19 1.30 -9.34
N ARG A 322 -13.80 0.26 -10.05
CA ARG A 322 -14.68 -0.44 -10.99
C ARG A 322 -15.70 -1.23 -10.19
N ILE A 323 -16.96 -1.07 -10.53
CA ILE A 323 -18.08 -1.79 -9.88
C ILE A 323 -18.80 -2.57 -10.97
N VAL A 324 -18.85 -3.89 -10.81
CA VAL A 324 -19.37 -4.80 -11.83
C VAL A 324 -20.30 -5.83 -11.20
N PRO A 325 -21.28 -6.36 -11.94
CA PRO A 325 -22.08 -7.48 -11.46
C PRO A 325 -21.23 -8.75 -11.30
N VAL A 326 -21.48 -9.57 -10.29
CA VAL A 326 -20.83 -10.91 -10.20
C VAL A 326 -21.39 -11.85 -11.27
N LYS A 327 -22.63 -11.67 -11.67
CA LYS A 327 -23.24 -12.36 -12.80
C LYS A 327 -23.76 -11.33 -13.81
N ILE A 328 -23.31 -11.43 -15.05
CA ILE A 328 -23.82 -10.60 -16.15
C ILE A 328 -25.31 -10.91 -16.35
N SER A 329 -26.11 -9.86 -16.56
CA SER A 329 -27.52 -9.95 -16.85
C SER A 329 -27.89 -9.11 -18.08
N ASP A 330 -28.97 -9.47 -18.75
CA ASP A 330 -29.55 -8.72 -19.87
C ASP A 330 -30.50 -7.60 -19.40
N ALA A 331 -30.43 -7.21 -18.12
CA ALA A 331 -31.23 -6.12 -17.58
C ALA A 331 -30.89 -4.81 -18.29
N PRO A 332 -31.88 -3.91 -18.50
CA PRO A 332 -31.63 -2.60 -19.08
C PRO A 332 -30.60 -1.82 -18.27
N GLU A 333 -29.71 -1.12 -18.97
CA GLU A 333 -28.79 -0.19 -18.32
C GLU A 333 -29.54 1.01 -17.71
N ALA A 334 -29.09 1.42 -16.53
CA ALA A 334 -29.58 2.61 -15.86
C ALA A 334 -28.42 3.39 -15.25
N VAL A 335 -28.62 4.70 -15.06
CA VAL A 335 -27.69 5.53 -14.31
C VAL A 335 -28.00 5.39 -12.82
N CYS A 336 -27.02 4.91 -12.06
CA CYS A 336 -27.18 4.58 -10.66
C CYS A 336 -26.12 5.27 -9.80
N ASP A 337 -26.52 5.64 -8.58
CA ASP A 337 -25.59 5.96 -7.49
C ASP A 337 -25.48 4.71 -6.60
N ILE A 338 -24.23 4.22 -6.44
CA ILE A 338 -23.96 3.00 -5.68
C ILE A 338 -23.48 3.42 -4.29
N VAL A 339 -24.27 3.06 -3.28
CA VAL A 339 -24.13 3.56 -1.91
C VAL A 339 -24.05 2.42 -0.91
N GLY A 340 -23.46 2.70 0.26
CA GLY A 340 -23.41 1.78 1.38
C GLY A 340 -24.55 2.01 2.38
N PRO A 341 -24.55 1.22 3.50
CA PRO A 341 -25.60 1.24 4.52
C PRO A 341 -25.29 2.16 5.71
N VAL A 342 -24.18 2.92 5.68
CA VAL A 342 -23.77 3.77 6.79
C VAL A 342 -24.58 5.07 6.81
N CYS A 343 -24.83 5.60 8.00
CA CYS A 343 -25.65 6.81 8.19
C CYS A 343 -24.89 8.10 7.86
N GLU A 344 -24.19 8.12 6.72
CA GLU A 344 -23.44 9.28 6.21
C GLU A 344 -23.62 9.45 4.70
N THR A 345 -23.77 10.69 4.24
CA THR A 345 -23.89 10.99 2.80
C THR A 345 -22.62 10.62 2.01
N SER A 346 -21.47 10.60 2.68
CA SER A 346 -20.19 10.21 2.08
C SER A 346 -20.07 8.70 1.83
N ASP A 347 -21.01 7.89 2.33
CA ASP A 347 -21.01 6.43 2.12
C ASP A 347 -21.48 6.07 0.71
N THR A 348 -20.64 6.43 -0.26
CA THR A 348 -20.90 6.30 -1.69
C THR A 348 -19.68 5.71 -2.38
N PHE A 349 -19.88 4.63 -3.15
CA PHE A 349 -18.83 3.98 -3.94
C PHE A 349 -18.73 4.55 -5.36
N GLY A 350 -19.83 5.09 -5.89
CA GLY A 350 -19.84 5.69 -7.21
C GLY A 350 -21.13 6.44 -7.47
N VAL A 351 -20.99 7.63 -8.09
CA VAL A 351 -22.08 8.50 -8.50
C VAL A 351 -22.21 8.41 -10.02
N GLU A 352 -23.45 8.42 -10.52
CA GLU A 352 -23.77 8.42 -11.96
C GLU A 352 -23.10 7.29 -12.74
N ARG A 353 -23.09 6.07 -12.15
CA ARG A 353 -22.56 4.88 -12.83
C ARG A 353 -23.59 4.28 -13.76
N THR A 354 -23.22 4.08 -15.03
CA THR A 354 -24.06 3.34 -15.99
C THR A 354 -23.77 1.86 -15.87
N LEU A 355 -24.78 1.06 -15.52
CA LEU A 355 -24.69 -0.39 -15.40
C LEU A 355 -26.06 -1.04 -15.63
N ALA A 356 -26.06 -2.33 -15.98
CA ALA A 356 -27.27 -3.14 -15.99
C ALA A 356 -27.89 -3.12 -14.59
N LEU A 357 -29.14 -2.66 -14.47
CA LEU A 357 -29.79 -2.41 -13.18
C LEU A 357 -29.91 -3.72 -12.39
N PRO A 358 -29.20 -3.87 -11.26
CA PRO A 358 -29.29 -5.08 -10.46
C PRO A 358 -30.61 -5.14 -9.70
N GLN A 359 -30.93 -6.33 -9.22
CA GLN A 359 -32.08 -6.57 -8.33
C GLN A 359 -31.60 -6.79 -6.89
N THR A 360 -32.52 -6.67 -5.94
CA THR A 360 -32.27 -7.05 -4.54
C THR A 360 -31.81 -8.51 -4.47
N ASN A 361 -30.75 -8.75 -3.68
CA ASN A 361 -29.99 -9.99 -3.54
C ASN A 361 -28.98 -10.30 -4.66
N ASP A 362 -28.89 -9.53 -5.72
CA ASP A 362 -27.79 -9.67 -6.68
C ASP A 362 -26.44 -9.40 -6.01
N LEU A 363 -25.40 -10.01 -6.55
CA LEU A 363 -24.04 -9.80 -6.08
C LEU A 363 -23.30 -8.83 -7.00
N MET A 364 -22.64 -7.86 -6.39
CA MET A 364 -21.75 -6.90 -7.05
C MET A 364 -20.33 -7.09 -6.57
N ALA A 365 -19.36 -6.80 -7.43
CA ALA A 365 -17.95 -6.76 -7.06
C ALA A 365 -17.40 -5.34 -7.22
N ILE A 366 -16.75 -4.83 -6.17
CA ILE A 366 -15.97 -3.59 -6.20
C ILE A 366 -14.53 -4.01 -6.40
N LEU A 367 -14.01 -3.83 -7.62
CA LEU A 367 -12.68 -4.26 -8.02
C LEU A 367 -11.59 -3.28 -7.56
N ASP A 368 -10.35 -3.72 -7.71
CA ASP A 368 -9.15 -2.91 -7.42
C ASP A 368 -9.05 -2.44 -5.94
N ALA A 369 -9.67 -3.21 -5.04
CA ALA A 369 -9.77 -2.89 -3.63
C ALA A 369 -8.65 -3.52 -2.76
N GLY A 370 -7.64 -4.15 -3.37
CA GLY A 370 -6.59 -4.88 -2.64
C GLY A 370 -5.62 -4.02 -1.86
N ALA A 371 -5.47 -2.73 -2.22
CA ALA A 371 -4.61 -1.78 -1.52
C ALA A 371 -5.42 -0.72 -0.77
N TYR A 372 -5.04 -0.46 0.49
CA TYR A 372 -5.67 0.58 1.32
C TYR A 372 -7.19 0.41 1.46
N GLY A 373 -7.66 -0.83 1.34
CA GLY A 373 -9.03 -1.24 1.62
C GLY A 373 -9.14 -1.73 3.07
N MET A 374 -8.98 -3.04 3.29
CA MET A 374 -9.14 -3.67 4.60
C MET A 374 -8.26 -3.05 5.70
N VAL A 375 -7.05 -2.57 5.38
CA VAL A 375 -6.17 -1.89 6.36
C VAL A 375 -6.69 -0.54 6.85
N MET A 376 -7.66 0.06 6.17
CA MET A 376 -8.34 1.30 6.55
C MET A 376 -9.79 1.08 6.99
N ALA A 377 -10.26 -0.17 7.02
CA ALA A 377 -11.60 -0.50 7.45
C ALA A 377 -11.82 -0.18 8.94
N SER A 378 -13.07 0.02 9.34
CA SER A 378 -13.43 0.44 10.68
C SER A 378 -14.70 -0.26 11.18
N ASN A 379 -14.90 -0.24 12.49
CA ASN A 379 -16.14 -0.70 13.14
C ASN A 379 -17.17 0.42 13.31
N TYR A 380 -17.13 1.46 12.45
CA TYR A 380 -18.14 2.52 12.54
C TYR A 380 -19.56 1.94 12.44
N ASN A 381 -20.51 2.50 13.21
CA ASN A 381 -21.84 1.95 13.43
C ASN A 381 -21.85 0.50 13.98
N ARG A 382 -20.77 0.06 14.66
CA ARG A 382 -20.61 -1.33 15.17
C ARG A 382 -20.72 -2.40 14.06
N ARG A 383 -20.42 -2.05 12.82
CA ARG A 383 -20.38 -3.03 11.74
C ARG A 383 -19.15 -3.93 11.88
N PRO A 384 -19.31 -5.26 11.81
CA PRO A 384 -18.20 -6.19 11.93
C PRO A 384 -17.26 -6.10 10.71
N MET A 385 -15.95 -6.22 10.93
CA MET A 385 -14.99 -6.38 9.84
C MET A 385 -15.35 -7.60 8.99
N PRO A 386 -15.32 -7.47 7.65
CA PRO A 386 -15.62 -8.56 6.73
C PRO A 386 -14.55 -9.67 6.79
N PRO A 387 -14.86 -10.89 6.34
CA PRO A 387 -13.85 -11.92 6.15
C PRO A 387 -12.95 -11.55 4.96
N GLU A 388 -11.73 -12.05 5.01
CA GLU A 388 -10.78 -11.98 3.90
C GLU A 388 -10.48 -13.39 3.39
N VAL A 389 -10.49 -13.54 2.07
CA VAL A 389 -10.29 -14.81 1.36
C VAL A 389 -9.12 -14.67 0.40
N LEU A 390 -8.24 -15.65 0.37
CA LEU A 390 -7.16 -15.75 -0.62
C LEU A 390 -7.45 -16.91 -1.56
N VAL A 391 -7.48 -16.61 -2.85
CA VAL A 391 -7.66 -17.58 -3.94
C VAL A 391 -6.30 -17.89 -4.55
N GLU A 392 -6.03 -19.16 -4.79
CA GLU A 392 -4.80 -19.66 -5.39
C GLU A 392 -5.13 -20.76 -6.40
N GLY A 393 -5.14 -20.42 -7.69
CA GLY A 393 -5.61 -21.30 -8.75
C GLY A 393 -7.10 -21.63 -8.57
N ASP A 394 -7.43 -22.90 -8.45
CA ASP A 394 -8.80 -23.41 -8.28
C ASP A 394 -9.19 -23.61 -6.80
N ALA A 395 -8.32 -23.24 -5.88
CA ALA A 395 -8.55 -23.39 -4.44
C ALA A 395 -8.62 -22.03 -3.76
N TRP A 396 -9.32 -21.98 -2.62
CA TRP A 396 -9.38 -20.79 -1.80
C TRP A 396 -9.41 -21.14 -0.30
N ARG A 397 -9.08 -20.17 0.51
CA ARG A 397 -9.13 -20.28 1.98
C ARG A 397 -9.45 -18.95 2.63
N VAL A 398 -10.14 -19.00 3.76
CA VAL A 398 -10.31 -17.84 4.63
C VAL A 398 -8.96 -17.53 5.29
N ILE A 399 -8.47 -16.30 5.11
CA ILE A 399 -7.24 -15.80 5.73
C ILE A 399 -7.51 -14.90 6.94
N ARG A 400 -8.72 -14.37 7.03
CA ARG A 400 -9.27 -13.68 8.20
C ARG A 400 -10.77 -14.02 8.29
N ARG A 401 -11.23 -14.50 9.43
CA ARG A 401 -12.65 -14.73 9.65
C ARG A 401 -13.42 -13.41 9.80
N ARG A 402 -14.72 -13.45 9.58
CA ARG A 402 -15.62 -12.33 9.91
C ARG A 402 -15.51 -12.03 11.41
N GLN A 403 -15.42 -10.75 11.74
CA GLN A 403 -15.48 -10.29 13.13
C GLN A 403 -16.89 -10.48 13.67
N THR A 404 -17.01 -10.80 14.95
CA THR A 404 -18.27 -10.85 15.68
C THR A 404 -18.42 -9.61 16.57
N VAL A 405 -19.61 -9.38 17.10
CA VAL A 405 -19.82 -8.33 18.12
C VAL A 405 -18.99 -8.63 19.37
N ASP A 406 -18.89 -9.90 19.77
CA ASP A 406 -18.10 -10.32 20.93
C ASP A 406 -16.60 -10.00 20.72
N ASP A 407 -16.06 -10.13 19.49
CA ASP A 407 -14.70 -9.70 19.19
C ASP A 407 -14.50 -8.18 19.39
N MET A 408 -15.49 -7.37 19.04
CA MET A 408 -15.45 -5.93 19.26
C MET A 408 -15.51 -5.56 20.73
N LEU A 409 -16.29 -6.29 21.51
CA LEU A 409 -16.47 -6.06 22.94
C LEU A 409 -15.35 -6.65 23.80
N ALA A 410 -14.51 -7.53 23.26
CA ALA A 410 -13.47 -8.25 24.02
C ALA A 410 -12.47 -7.33 24.73
N CYS A 411 -12.29 -6.08 24.29
CA CYS A 411 -11.43 -5.08 24.92
C CYS A 411 -12.19 -4.05 25.78
N GLU A 412 -13.51 -4.16 25.88
CA GLU A 412 -14.33 -3.25 26.70
C GLU A 412 -14.48 -3.83 28.11
N VAL A 413 -14.42 -2.96 29.13
CA VAL A 413 -14.51 -3.32 30.58
C VAL A 413 -15.74 -2.68 31.20
#